data_ae5478eba9f9b959317de7b4a6ee28e3
#
_entry.id   ae5478eba9f9b959317de7b4a6ee28e3
#
_cell.length_a   1.000
_cell.length_b   1.000
_cell.length_c   1.000
_cell.angle_alpha   90.00
_cell.angle_beta   90.00
_cell.angle_gamma   90.00
#
_symmetry.space_group_name_H-M   'P 1'
#
loop_
_entity.id
_entity.type
_entity.pdbx_description
1 polymer ?
#
loop_
_entity_poly.entity_id
_entity_poly.type
_entity_poly.pdbx_seq_one_letter_code
_entity_poly.pdbx_strand_id
1 'polypeptide(L)'
;MSQPGVKLIAIGYNIFGTGLTRVMHAIMRRLADRHEIHYLGLGYSGEIVRDRGLTIYPTNPSGGDVFAAFQAQRLIDEINPALIFILHDIWLFEYYLRLLGPYRDRLKIAAYIPLDGKLINAADAASLAQADRVVAYTEFARGQFEAAFDRLRAKDEGRDFPAVEVIPHGVEVESFFPLPELTQAAFASTGRAAAKQKIFSDLADLENSFVVLNASRPDGRKRVDLTIEGFARFAAGKAANVRLCLHHAFLGEREAGQIRSLIQQHCPERVYLNPLPGGVVGDDALNLLYNACDVGINTSMGEGWGLVSFEHGAAGAAQIVPDHTACGELWRGRAELIPPARSYIPEFSILEMGEVSAAGVAQALENLYRNPQRRQELAKAAFASARNPAYSWDVIARQFDDLFIRLAATPPGGQP
;
A
#
# COMPACT_ATOMS: atom_id res chain seq x y z
N MET A 1 -13.53 -3.84 -33.91
CA MET A 1 -14.74 -3.71 -33.04
C MET A 1 -14.22 -3.82 -31.60
N SER A 2 -14.51 -2.85 -30.73
CA SER A 2 -14.16 -2.94 -29.31
C SER A 2 -14.94 -4.13 -28.69
N GLN A 3 -14.25 -4.98 -27.94
CA GLN A 3 -14.92 -6.05 -27.20
C GLN A 3 -15.94 -5.45 -26.22
N PRO A 4 -17.09 -6.11 -26.00
CA PRO A 4 -18.11 -5.61 -25.07
C PRO A 4 -17.55 -5.52 -23.64
N GLY A 5 -18.03 -4.52 -22.88
CA GLY A 5 -17.67 -4.37 -21.48
C GLY A 5 -18.16 -5.54 -20.63
N VAL A 6 -17.45 -5.80 -19.53
CA VAL A 6 -17.79 -6.84 -18.56
C VAL A 6 -18.66 -6.24 -17.46
N LYS A 7 -19.70 -7.00 -17.06
CA LYS A 7 -20.44 -6.71 -15.83
C LYS A 7 -19.79 -7.45 -14.67
N LEU A 8 -19.33 -6.72 -13.66
CA LEU A 8 -18.59 -7.31 -12.53
C LEU A 8 -19.00 -6.74 -11.18
N ILE A 9 -18.77 -7.53 -10.13
CA ILE A 9 -18.81 -7.07 -8.75
C ILE A 9 -17.37 -6.99 -8.24
N ALA A 10 -16.98 -5.81 -7.71
CA ALA A 10 -15.72 -5.60 -7.02
C ALA A 10 -15.96 -5.63 -5.50
N ILE A 11 -15.12 -6.32 -4.73
CA ILE A 11 -15.20 -6.42 -3.26
C ILE A 11 -13.88 -5.92 -2.67
N GLY A 12 -13.94 -4.94 -1.77
CA GLY A 12 -12.77 -4.40 -1.09
C GLY A 12 -13.11 -3.26 -0.15
N TYR A 13 -12.12 -2.77 0.59
CA TYR A 13 -12.34 -1.64 1.51
C TYR A 13 -12.66 -0.35 0.77
N ASN A 14 -13.63 0.40 1.31
CA ASN A 14 -13.94 1.77 0.92
C ASN A 14 -13.94 2.70 2.15
N ILE A 15 -12.76 2.80 2.76
CA ILE A 15 -12.50 3.62 3.95
C ILE A 15 -11.53 4.74 3.54
N PHE A 16 -11.97 5.99 3.66
CA PHE A 16 -11.16 7.15 3.29
C PHE A 16 -9.79 7.15 3.98
N GLY A 17 -8.73 7.46 3.23
CA GLY A 17 -7.36 7.51 3.73
C GLY A 17 -6.63 6.16 3.83
N THR A 18 -7.23 5.04 3.36
CA THR A 18 -6.56 3.74 3.33
C THR A 18 -5.97 3.42 1.97
N GLY A 19 -4.81 2.73 1.95
CA GLY A 19 -4.12 2.35 0.72
C GLY A 19 -4.96 1.43 -0.17
N LEU A 20 -5.64 0.42 0.38
CA LEU A 20 -6.49 -0.50 -0.40
C LEU A 20 -7.66 0.23 -1.07
N THR A 21 -8.27 1.21 -0.39
CA THR A 21 -9.31 2.06 -0.99
C THR A 21 -8.75 2.89 -2.15
N ARG A 22 -7.57 3.50 -1.97
CA ARG A 22 -6.91 4.26 -3.04
C ARG A 22 -6.67 3.38 -4.28
N VAL A 23 -6.14 2.17 -4.10
CA VAL A 23 -5.91 1.21 -5.17
C VAL A 23 -7.22 0.83 -5.88
N MET A 24 -8.25 0.46 -5.12
CA MET A 24 -9.55 0.07 -5.69
C MET A 24 -10.15 1.21 -6.52
N HIS A 25 -10.17 2.43 -5.99
CA HIS A 25 -10.68 3.61 -6.72
C HIS A 25 -9.83 3.92 -7.96
N ALA A 26 -8.51 3.83 -7.87
CA ALA A 26 -7.61 4.10 -8.99
C ALA A 26 -7.87 3.16 -10.18
N ILE A 27 -8.15 1.89 -9.91
CA ILE A 27 -8.46 0.89 -10.93
C ILE A 27 -9.91 1.07 -11.42
N MET A 28 -10.91 1.02 -10.53
CA MET A 28 -12.31 0.93 -10.91
C MET A 28 -12.83 2.18 -11.63
N ARG A 29 -12.40 3.38 -11.22
CA ARG A 29 -12.79 4.62 -11.90
C ARG A 29 -12.28 4.71 -13.33
N ARG A 30 -11.09 4.18 -13.61
CA ARG A 30 -10.51 4.15 -14.96
C ARG A 30 -11.20 3.11 -15.87
N LEU A 31 -11.81 2.11 -15.29
CA LEU A 31 -12.53 1.06 -16.00
C LEU A 31 -14.05 1.35 -16.16
N ALA A 32 -14.59 2.31 -15.44
CA ALA A 32 -16.01 2.60 -15.37
C ALA A 32 -16.64 3.07 -16.69
N ASP A 33 -15.87 3.62 -17.62
CA ASP A 33 -16.37 4.01 -18.95
C ASP A 33 -16.58 2.79 -19.88
N ARG A 34 -15.97 1.66 -19.55
CA ARG A 34 -16.00 0.45 -20.38
C ARG A 34 -16.79 -0.70 -19.77
N HIS A 35 -16.75 -0.84 -18.45
CA HIS A 35 -17.36 -1.93 -17.70
C HIS A 35 -18.52 -1.44 -16.84
N GLU A 36 -19.49 -2.32 -16.57
CA GLU A 36 -20.52 -2.12 -15.54
C GLU A 36 -19.99 -2.67 -14.22
N ILE A 37 -19.61 -1.79 -13.30
CA ILE A 37 -18.91 -2.13 -12.07
C ILE A 37 -19.79 -1.88 -10.85
N HIS A 38 -20.03 -2.92 -10.06
CA HIS A 38 -20.75 -2.86 -8.80
C HIS A 38 -19.76 -3.08 -7.65
N TYR A 39 -19.38 -2.01 -6.97
CA TYR A 39 -18.35 -2.04 -5.92
C TYR A 39 -18.98 -2.15 -4.54
N LEU A 40 -18.79 -3.28 -3.86
CA LEU A 40 -19.10 -3.48 -2.45
C LEU A 40 -18.00 -2.89 -1.59
N GLY A 41 -18.23 -1.69 -1.07
CA GLY A 41 -17.28 -0.93 -0.26
C GLY A 41 -17.29 -1.37 1.19
N LEU A 42 -16.39 -2.29 1.58
CA LEU A 42 -16.26 -2.75 2.97
C LEU A 42 -15.89 -1.58 3.89
N GLY A 43 -16.64 -1.44 4.98
CA GLY A 43 -16.49 -0.34 5.92
C GLY A 43 -17.08 0.99 5.44
N TYR A 44 -17.72 1.03 4.27
CA TYR A 44 -18.46 2.18 3.79
C TYR A 44 -19.90 2.15 4.30
N SER A 45 -20.35 3.24 4.92
CA SER A 45 -21.70 3.40 5.50
C SER A 45 -22.51 4.54 4.89
N GLY A 46 -22.00 5.17 3.81
CA GLY A 46 -22.69 6.25 3.10
C GLY A 46 -23.85 5.77 2.22
N GLU A 47 -24.37 6.66 1.40
CA GLU A 47 -25.38 6.33 0.39
C GLU A 47 -24.77 5.60 -0.81
N ILE A 48 -25.64 4.99 -1.64
CA ILE A 48 -25.18 4.40 -2.91
C ILE A 48 -24.72 5.52 -3.84
N VAL A 49 -23.45 5.45 -4.24
CA VAL A 49 -22.84 6.40 -5.18
C VAL A 49 -22.88 5.81 -6.59
N ARG A 50 -23.33 6.60 -7.56
CA ARG A 50 -23.29 6.22 -8.99
C ARG A 50 -22.50 7.25 -9.76
N ASP A 51 -21.47 6.81 -10.45
CA ASP A 51 -20.61 7.61 -11.31
C ASP A 51 -20.24 6.82 -12.55
N ARG A 52 -20.79 7.20 -13.72
CA ARG A 52 -20.66 6.48 -15.00
C ARG A 52 -21.05 5.00 -14.85
N GLY A 53 -20.17 4.05 -15.24
CA GLY A 53 -20.36 2.62 -15.07
C GLY A 53 -20.03 2.06 -13.69
N LEU A 54 -19.67 2.90 -12.71
CA LEU A 54 -19.33 2.51 -11.34
C LEU A 54 -20.48 2.80 -10.38
N THR A 55 -20.96 1.78 -9.69
CA THR A 55 -21.90 1.93 -8.56
C THR A 55 -21.26 1.41 -7.29
N ILE A 56 -21.13 2.27 -6.27
CA ILE A 56 -20.55 1.90 -4.96
C ILE A 56 -21.68 1.67 -3.97
N TYR A 57 -21.69 0.50 -3.36
CA TYR A 57 -22.69 0.10 -2.35
C TYR A 57 -22.08 0.15 -0.94
N PRO A 58 -22.82 0.70 0.03
CA PRO A 58 -22.44 0.58 1.42
C PRO A 58 -22.56 -0.88 1.88
N THR A 59 -21.70 -1.27 2.80
CA THR A 59 -21.85 -2.50 3.55
C THR A 59 -22.51 -2.20 4.89
N ASN A 60 -23.16 -3.18 5.49
CA ASN A 60 -23.87 -2.96 6.76
C ASN A 60 -22.98 -3.27 7.99
N PRO A 61 -22.14 -2.35 8.44
CA PRO A 61 -21.25 -2.58 9.59
C PRO A 61 -22.03 -2.72 10.90
N SER A 62 -23.27 -2.21 10.97
CA SER A 62 -24.10 -2.24 12.16
C SER A 62 -24.97 -3.50 12.27
N GLY A 63 -25.15 -4.22 11.16
CA GLY A 63 -26.06 -5.36 11.07
C GLY A 63 -25.40 -6.74 11.04
N GLY A 64 -24.08 -6.82 11.32
CA GLY A 64 -23.35 -8.08 11.35
C GLY A 64 -22.81 -8.57 10.00
N ASP A 65 -23.13 -7.92 8.88
CA ASP A 65 -22.60 -8.23 7.53
C ASP A 65 -21.32 -7.45 7.24
N VAL A 66 -20.35 -7.55 8.13
CA VAL A 66 -19.09 -6.75 8.09
C VAL A 66 -18.32 -6.98 6.77
N PHE A 67 -18.37 -8.19 6.23
CA PHE A 67 -17.71 -8.57 4.98
C PHE A 67 -18.67 -8.62 3.80
N ALA A 68 -19.87 -8.04 3.92
CA ALA A 68 -20.85 -7.92 2.86
C ALA A 68 -21.28 -9.26 2.21
N ALA A 69 -21.35 -10.35 2.99
CA ALA A 69 -21.72 -11.66 2.46
C ALA A 69 -23.13 -11.69 1.89
N PHE A 70 -24.11 -11.25 2.67
CA PHE A 70 -25.52 -11.19 2.23
C PHE A 70 -25.69 -10.19 1.09
N GLN A 71 -24.99 -9.05 1.16
CA GLN A 71 -25.01 -8.05 0.11
C GLN A 71 -24.43 -8.61 -1.20
N ALA A 72 -23.32 -9.36 -1.12
CA ALA A 72 -22.70 -9.99 -2.29
C ALA A 72 -23.65 -10.99 -2.95
N GLN A 73 -24.24 -11.90 -2.17
CA GLN A 73 -25.20 -12.89 -2.68
C GLN A 73 -26.41 -12.21 -3.34
N ARG A 74 -27.00 -11.21 -2.67
CA ARG A 74 -28.12 -10.45 -3.22
C ARG A 74 -27.76 -9.80 -4.56
N LEU A 75 -26.63 -9.11 -4.63
CA LEU A 75 -26.19 -8.46 -5.87
C LEU A 75 -25.84 -9.46 -6.96
N ILE A 76 -25.25 -10.62 -6.64
CA ILE A 76 -25.00 -11.67 -7.65
C ILE A 76 -26.30 -12.10 -8.30
N ASP A 77 -27.36 -12.32 -7.53
CA ASP A 77 -28.64 -12.76 -8.05
C ASP A 77 -29.40 -11.66 -8.80
N GLU A 78 -29.31 -10.40 -8.34
CA GLU A 78 -29.96 -9.27 -9.00
C GLU A 78 -29.26 -8.86 -10.31
N ILE A 79 -27.92 -8.88 -10.35
CA ILE A 79 -27.11 -8.30 -11.42
C ILE A 79 -26.65 -9.35 -12.43
N ASN A 80 -26.49 -10.61 -11.98
CA ASN A 80 -25.92 -11.71 -12.75
C ASN A 80 -24.55 -11.32 -13.38
N PRO A 81 -23.51 -11.05 -12.57
CA PRO A 81 -22.20 -10.65 -13.06
C PRO A 81 -21.48 -11.80 -13.73
N ALA A 82 -20.59 -11.48 -14.69
CA ALA A 82 -19.68 -12.46 -15.28
C ALA A 82 -18.42 -12.70 -14.40
N LEU A 83 -18.06 -11.71 -13.57
CA LEU A 83 -16.81 -11.70 -12.81
C LEU A 83 -17.01 -11.11 -11.41
N ILE A 84 -16.37 -11.73 -10.43
CA ILE A 84 -16.12 -11.15 -9.11
C ILE A 84 -14.63 -10.82 -9.00
N PHE A 85 -14.30 -9.55 -8.71
CA PHE A 85 -12.96 -9.08 -8.42
C PHE A 85 -12.83 -8.80 -6.93
N ILE A 86 -11.86 -9.42 -6.26
CA ILE A 86 -11.67 -9.27 -4.80
C ILE A 86 -10.28 -8.69 -4.54
N LEU A 87 -10.23 -7.51 -3.92
CA LEU A 87 -9.01 -6.90 -3.41
C LEU A 87 -9.02 -6.95 -1.89
N HIS A 88 -8.30 -7.92 -1.31
CA HIS A 88 -8.25 -8.11 0.14
C HIS A 88 -7.01 -8.91 0.58
N ASP A 89 -6.75 -8.92 1.89
CA ASP A 89 -5.72 -9.78 2.49
C ASP A 89 -6.07 -11.26 2.35
N ILE A 90 -5.04 -12.10 2.22
CA ILE A 90 -5.18 -13.54 1.92
C ILE A 90 -6.09 -14.29 2.90
N TRP A 91 -6.09 -13.93 4.20
CA TRP A 91 -6.87 -14.61 5.24
C TRP A 91 -8.38 -14.55 5.04
N LEU A 92 -8.90 -13.58 4.25
CA LEU A 92 -10.33 -13.46 3.97
C LEU A 92 -10.77 -14.25 2.73
N PHE A 93 -9.84 -14.71 1.90
CA PHE A 93 -10.18 -15.38 0.65
C PHE A 93 -10.90 -16.72 0.88
N GLU A 94 -10.53 -17.49 1.89
CA GLU A 94 -11.25 -18.74 2.20
C GLU A 94 -12.73 -18.47 2.44
N TYR A 95 -13.05 -17.40 3.16
CA TYR A 95 -14.43 -16.99 3.41
C TYR A 95 -15.18 -16.68 2.11
N TYR A 96 -14.63 -15.81 1.26
CA TYR A 96 -15.30 -15.45 0.00
C TYR A 96 -15.37 -16.60 -0.99
N LEU A 97 -14.34 -17.40 -1.12
CA LEU A 97 -14.34 -18.51 -2.06
C LEU A 97 -15.36 -19.59 -1.67
N ARG A 98 -15.54 -19.81 -0.36
CA ARG A 98 -16.62 -20.69 0.15
C ARG A 98 -18.01 -20.08 -0.11
N LEU A 99 -18.19 -18.78 0.13
CA LEU A 99 -19.41 -18.04 -0.14
C LEU A 99 -19.82 -18.10 -1.62
N LEU A 100 -18.85 -17.98 -2.51
CA LEU A 100 -19.02 -17.91 -3.96
C LEU A 100 -19.09 -19.31 -4.61
N GLY A 101 -18.80 -20.37 -3.86
CA GLY A 101 -18.83 -21.75 -4.36
C GLY A 101 -20.08 -22.12 -5.15
N PRO A 102 -21.32 -21.82 -4.67
CA PRO A 102 -22.57 -22.12 -5.38
C PRO A 102 -22.75 -21.42 -6.73
N TYR A 103 -21.94 -20.39 -7.03
CA TYR A 103 -22.07 -19.58 -8.24
C TYR A 103 -20.96 -19.85 -9.28
N ARG A 104 -20.07 -20.83 -9.01
CA ARG A 104 -18.89 -21.13 -9.85
C ARG A 104 -19.20 -21.61 -11.27
N ASP A 105 -20.40 -22.07 -11.51
CA ASP A 105 -20.90 -22.48 -12.83
C ASP A 105 -21.26 -21.30 -13.74
N ARG A 106 -21.42 -20.10 -13.21
CA ARG A 106 -21.88 -18.93 -13.95
C ARG A 106 -20.99 -17.66 -13.82
N LEU A 107 -20.00 -17.65 -12.92
CA LEU A 107 -19.12 -16.50 -12.73
C LEU A 107 -17.66 -16.89 -12.55
N LYS A 108 -16.77 -15.98 -12.84
CA LYS A 108 -15.33 -16.09 -12.64
C LYS A 108 -14.89 -15.30 -11.40
N ILE A 109 -13.76 -15.68 -10.81
CA ILE A 109 -13.20 -15.02 -9.64
C ILE A 109 -11.75 -14.62 -9.91
N ALA A 110 -11.46 -13.32 -9.81
CA ALA A 110 -10.11 -12.77 -9.81
C ALA A 110 -9.74 -12.29 -8.41
N ALA A 111 -8.68 -12.83 -7.84
CA ALA A 111 -8.18 -12.53 -6.51
C ALA A 111 -6.92 -11.64 -6.60
N TYR A 112 -7.01 -10.37 -6.17
CA TYR A 112 -5.89 -9.43 -6.12
C TYR A 112 -5.42 -9.30 -4.67
N ILE A 113 -4.21 -9.81 -4.38
CA ILE A 113 -3.82 -10.12 -3.00
C ILE A 113 -2.53 -9.40 -2.62
N PRO A 114 -2.56 -8.50 -1.60
CA PRO A 114 -1.34 -8.04 -0.94
C PRO A 114 -0.69 -9.18 -0.16
N LEU A 115 0.62 -9.27 -0.19
CA LEU A 115 1.37 -10.22 0.63
C LEU A 115 2.50 -9.49 1.37
N ASP A 116 2.28 -9.28 2.65
CA ASP A 116 3.17 -8.48 3.50
C ASP A 116 4.35 -9.29 4.09
N GLY A 117 4.38 -10.62 3.91
CA GLY A 117 5.39 -11.52 4.48
C GLY A 117 5.52 -12.82 3.70
N LYS A 118 6.37 -13.71 4.16
CA LYS A 118 6.49 -15.06 3.62
C LYS A 118 5.38 -15.94 4.18
N LEU A 119 4.75 -16.74 3.35
CA LEU A 119 3.77 -17.74 3.81
C LEU A 119 4.46 -18.81 4.68
N ILE A 120 3.96 -18.99 5.91
CA ILE A 120 4.48 -19.99 6.83
C ILE A 120 4.07 -21.39 6.36
N ASN A 121 2.80 -21.56 6.03
CA ASN A 121 2.24 -22.82 5.58
C ASN A 121 1.63 -22.69 4.18
N ALA A 122 1.89 -23.65 3.31
CA ALA A 122 1.24 -23.71 2.01
C ALA A 122 -0.28 -23.85 2.13
N ALA A 123 -0.79 -24.47 3.20
CA ALA A 123 -2.22 -24.65 3.44
C ALA A 123 -3.00 -23.33 3.52
N ASP A 124 -2.34 -22.24 3.93
CA ASP A 124 -2.97 -20.91 4.01
C ASP A 124 -3.34 -20.34 2.63
N ALA A 125 -2.73 -20.87 1.56
CA ALA A 125 -3.06 -20.53 0.17
C ALA A 125 -3.99 -21.56 -0.51
N ALA A 126 -4.39 -22.63 0.20
CA ALA A 126 -5.11 -23.75 -0.41
C ALA A 126 -6.48 -23.37 -0.98
N SER A 127 -7.18 -22.43 -0.37
CA SER A 127 -8.48 -21.94 -0.86
C SER A 127 -8.37 -21.27 -2.22
N LEU A 128 -7.22 -20.69 -2.58
CA LEU A 128 -7.00 -20.00 -3.85
C LEU A 128 -7.12 -20.92 -5.08
N ALA A 129 -7.07 -22.25 -4.90
CA ALA A 129 -7.43 -23.21 -5.95
C ALA A 129 -8.84 -23.01 -6.52
N GLN A 130 -9.71 -22.31 -5.80
CA GLN A 130 -11.08 -22.03 -6.24
C GLN A 130 -11.18 -20.68 -7.01
N ALA A 131 -10.13 -19.89 -7.10
CA ALA A 131 -10.13 -18.70 -7.96
C ALA A 131 -9.80 -19.07 -9.40
N ASP A 132 -10.24 -18.27 -10.39
CA ASP A 132 -9.85 -18.44 -11.79
C ASP A 132 -8.52 -17.76 -12.09
N ARG A 133 -8.18 -16.71 -11.31
CA ARG A 133 -6.92 -16.02 -11.40
C ARG A 133 -6.49 -15.47 -10.03
N VAL A 134 -5.23 -15.65 -9.71
CA VAL A 134 -4.55 -14.96 -8.60
C VAL A 134 -3.66 -13.87 -9.18
N VAL A 135 -3.81 -12.65 -8.67
CA VAL A 135 -2.99 -11.51 -9.07
C VAL A 135 -2.20 -11.04 -7.85
N ALA A 136 -0.89 -11.06 -7.98
CA ALA A 136 0.05 -10.58 -6.98
C ALA A 136 0.50 -9.14 -7.29
N TYR A 137 0.95 -8.39 -6.29
CA TYR A 137 1.48 -7.03 -6.49
C TYR A 137 2.93 -7.02 -6.99
N THR A 138 3.68 -8.07 -6.63
CA THR A 138 5.13 -8.16 -6.82
C THR A 138 5.56 -9.58 -7.21
N GLU A 139 6.77 -9.70 -7.74
CA GLU A 139 7.39 -11.00 -8.01
C GLU A 139 7.65 -11.79 -6.72
N PHE A 140 7.97 -11.09 -5.62
CA PHE A 140 8.06 -11.71 -4.30
C PHE A 140 6.76 -12.43 -3.94
N ALA A 141 5.62 -11.75 -4.04
CA ALA A 141 4.33 -12.35 -3.72
C ALA A 141 3.96 -13.50 -4.67
N ARG A 142 4.22 -13.35 -5.98
CA ARG A 142 4.05 -14.43 -6.97
C ARG A 142 4.84 -15.66 -6.56
N GLY A 143 6.13 -15.51 -6.27
CA GLY A 143 6.98 -16.63 -5.88
C GLY A 143 6.51 -17.33 -4.60
N GLN A 144 5.91 -16.60 -3.64
CA GLN A 144 5.34 -17.20 -2.43
C GLN A 144 4.09 -18.04 -2.76
N PHE A 145 3.19 -17.55 -3.62
CA PHE A 145 2.01 -18.31 -4.03
C PHE A 145 2.39 -19.55 -4.87
N GLU A 146 3.26 -19.40 -5.87
CA GLU A 146 3.71 -20.51 -6.71
C GLU A 146 4.37 -21.60 -5.87
N ALA A 147 5.28 -21.23 -4.94
CA ALA A 147 5.91 -22.18 -4.03
C ALA A 147 4.91 -22.89 -3.09
N ALA A 148 3.85 -22.18 -2.66
CA ALA A 148 2.77 -22.79 -1.88
C ALA A 148 1.96 -23.78 -2.72
N PHE A 149 1.60 -23.40 -3.94
CA PHE A 149 0.85 -24.25 -4.87
C PHE A 149 1.63 -25.52 -5.25
N ASP A 150 2.93 -25.41 -5.50
CA ASP A 150 3.79 -26.56 -5.79
C ASP A 150 3.84 -27.56 -4.62
N ARG A 151 3.96 -27.06 -3.38
CA ARG A 151 3.91 -27.89 -2.18
C ARG A 151 2.55 -28.57 -1.99
N LEU A 152 1.46 -27.91 -2.36
CA LEU A 152 0.12 -28.46 -2.26
C LEU A 152 -0.13 -29.50 -3.35
N ARG A 153 0.31 -29.27 -4.60
CA ARG A 153 0.26 -30.25 -5.70
C ARG A 153 1.05 -31.53 -5.36
N ALA A 154 2.20 -31.38 -4.72
CA ALA A 154 3.00 -32.53 -4.29
C ALA A 154 2.31 -33.41 -3.23
N LYS A 155 1.32 -32.87 -2.52
CA LYS A 155 0.52 -33.61 -1.52
C LYS A 155 -0.78 -34.17 -2.08
N ASP A 156 -1.32 -33.54 -3.13
CA ASP A 156 -2.58 -33.88 -3.77
C ASP A 156 -2.42 -33.65 -5.29
N GLU A 157 -1.99 -34.70 -6.00
CA GLU A 157 -1.66 -34.67 -7.44
C GLU A 157 -2.85 -34.30 -8.35
N GLY A 158 -4.06 -34.41 -7.85
CA GLY A 158 -5.29 -34.05 -8.59
C GLY A 158 -5.70 -32.58 -8.44
N ARG A 159 -5.00 -31.81 -7.60
CA ARG A 159 -5.42 -30.45 -7.27
C ARG A 159 -4.79 -29.44 -8.21
N ASP A 160 -5.64 -28.73 -8.94
CA ASP A 160 -5.24 -27.64 -9.82
C ASP A 160 -5.25 -26.29 -9.07
N PHE A 161 -4.31 -25.42 -9.46
CA PHE A 161 -4.22 -24.06 -8.95
C PHE A 161 -4.15 -23.05 -10.11
N PRO A 162 -4.77 -21.87 -9.96
CA PRO A 162 -4.74 -20.86 -10.99
C PRO A 162 -3.31 -20.34 -11.24
N ALA A 163 -3.07 -19.85 -12.44
CA ALA A 163 -1.85 -19.10 -12.71
C ALA A 163 -1.80 -17.82 -11.86
N VAL A 164 -0.59 -17.43 -11.44
CA VAL A 164 -0.34 -16.19 -10.70
C VAL A 164 0.21 -15.15 -11.67
N GLU A 165 -0.55 -14.07 -11.88
CA GLU A 165 -0.10 -12.91 -12.65
C GLU A 165 0.44 -11.83 -11.72
N VAL A 166 1.39 -11.02 -12.18
CA VAL A 166 1.84 -9.83 -11.43
C VAL A 166 1.27 -8.60 -12.11
N ILE A 167 0.41 -7.87 -11.38
CA ILE A 167 -0.05 -6.54 -11.73
C ILE A 167 0.29 -5.62 -10.56
N PRO A 168 1.24 -4.69 -10.73
CA PRO A 168 1.72 -3.85 -9.64
C PRO A 168 0.70 -2.79 -9.23
N HIS A 169 1.01 -2.02 -8.19
CA HIS A 169 0.31 -0.77 -7.91
C HIS A 169 0.87 0.39 -8.72
N GLY A 170 0.07 1.42 -8.88
CA GLY A 170 0.48 2.67 -9.50
C GLY A 170 0.83 3.75 -8.47
N VAL A 171 1.28 4.86 -9.02
CA VAL A 171 1.53 6.10 -8.30
C VAL A 171 0.75 7.22 -8.99
N GLU A 172 0.03 8.05 -8.21
CA GLU A 172 -0.67 9.24 -8.74
C GLU A 172 0.35 10.38 -8.88
N VAL A 173 1.13 10.35 -9.97
CA VAL A 173 2.21 11.33 -10.18
C VAL A 173 1.69 12.74 -10.53
N GLU A 174 0.41 12.86 -10.85
CA GLU A 174 -0.30 14.12 -11.01
C GLU A 174 -0.67 14.75 -9.68
N SER A 175 -0.83 13.95 -8.61
CA SER A 175 -1.07 14.42 -7.25
C SER A 175 0.24 14.57 -6.46
N PHE A 176 1.23 13.70 -6.72
CA PHE A 176 2.50 13.67 -6.00
C PHE A 176 3.66 14.01 -6.92
N PHE A 177 4.19 15.21 -6.76
CA PHE A 177 5.25 15.77 -7.59
C PHE A 177 6.05 16.83 -6.84
N PRO A 178 7.29 17.12 -7.25
CA PRO A 178 8.05 18.25 -6.72
C PRO A 178 7.35 19.58 -7.05
N LEU A 179 7.10 20.42 -6.03
CA LEU A 179 6.43 21.70 -6.25
C LEU A 179 7.21 22.56 -7.24
N PRO A 180 6.55 23.38 -8.09
CA PRO A 180 7.22 24.18 -9.15
C PRO A 180 8.31 25.13 -8.62
N GLU A 181 8.13 25.65 -7.40
CA GLU A 181 9.10 26.52 -6.73
C GLU A 181 10.41 25.79 -6.39
N LEU A 182 10.45 24.45 -6.49
CA LEU A 182 11.56 23.59 -6.13
C LEU A 182 12.35 23.08 -7.35
N THR A 183 12.01 23.47 -8.57
CA THR A 183 12.34 22.76 -9.81
C THR A 183 13.83 22.54 -10.12
N GLN A 184 14.77 23.39 -9.67
CA GLN A 184 16.20 23.16 -9.89
C GLN A 184 16.91 22.48 -8.70
N ALA A 185 16.35 22.57 -7.50
CA ALA A 185 16.91 22.02 -6.27
C ALA A 185 15.96 21.02 -5.57
N ALA A 186 14.96 20.49 -6.28
CA ALA A 186 13.92 19.63 -5.71
C ALA A 186 14.45 18.39 -4.96
N PHE A 187 15.61 17.90 -5.37
CA PHE A 187 16.27 16.75 -4.75
C PHE A 187 17.25 17.12 -3.63
N ALA A 188 17.47 18.41 -3.36
CA ALA A 188 18.33 18.90 -2.29
C ALA A 188 17.51 19.49 -1.15
N SER A 189 18.00 19.39 0.09
CA SER A 189 17.32 19.94 1.29
C SER A 189 17.06 21.44 1.17
N THR A 190 18.00 22.18 0.59
CA THR A 190 17.88 23.64 0.37
C THR A 190 16.69 24.00 -0.52
N GLY A 191 16.37 23.16 -1.51
CA GLY A 191 15.23 23.36 -2.39
C GLY A 191 13.87 23.16 -1.71
N ARG A 192 13.84 22.59 -0.50
CA ARG A 192 12.60 22.30 0.25
C ARG A 192 12.21 23.39 1.25
N ALA A 193 13.03 24.46 1.38
CA ALA A 193 12.84 25.51 2.37
C ALA A 193 11.46 26.17 2.31
N ALA A 194 10.96 26.46 1.11
CA ALA A 194 9.64 27.08 0.92
C ALA A 194 8.47 26.19 1.40
N ALA A 195 8.54 24.88 1.15
CA ALA A 195 7.55 23.94 1.65
C ALA A 195 7.66 23.75 3.17
N LYS A 196 8.90 23.67 3.71
CA LYS A 196 9.16 23.60 5.15
C LYS A 196 8.56 24.79 5.89
N GLN A 197 8.74 25.99 5.35
CA GLN A 197 8.18 27.23 5.93
C GLN A 197 6.66 27.19 6.04
N LYS A 198 5.98 26.59 5.05
CA LYS A 198 4.50 26.47 5.05
C LYS A 198 3.98 25.47 6.08
N ILE A 199 4.76 24.43 6.37
CA ILE A 199 4.34 23.32 7.27
C ILE A 199 4.89 23.47 8.69
N PHE A 200 6.15 23.92 8.84
CA PHE A 200 6.90 23.92 10.10
C PHE A 200 7.29 25.35 10.47
N SER A 201 6.35 26.10 11.07
CA SER A 201 6.50 27.53 11.33
C SER A 201 7.61 27.88 12.35
N ASP A 202 7.99 26.93 13.21
CA ASP A 202 9.01 27.05 14.25
C ASP A 202 10.37 26.42 13.85
N LEU A 203 10.48 25.89 12.66
CA LEU A 203 11.71 25.27 12.17
C LEU A 203 12.75 26.34 11.83
N ALA A 204 13.83 26.40 12.60
CA ALA A 204 14.94 27.31 12.35
C ALA A 204 15.82 26.78 11.20
N ASP A 205 16.47 27.73 10.50
CA ASP A 205 17.44 27.43 9.44
C ASP A 205 16.88 26.42 8.41
N LEU A 206 15.80 26.82 7.76
CA LEU A 206 15.04 25.98 6.83
C LEU A 206 15.90 25.32 5.74
N GLU A 207 16.91 26.03 5.24
CA GLU A 207 17.80 25.54 4.17
C GLU A 207 18.70 24.39 4.62
N ASN A 208 19.23 24.47 5.86
CA ASN A 208 20.10 23.47 6.45
C ASN A 208 19.39 22.52 7.38
N SER A 209 18.06 22.63 7.48
CA SER A 209 17.27 21.70 8.28
C SER A 209 17.20 20.32 7.61
N PHE A 210 17.03 19.29 8.43
CA PHE A 210 16.86 17.91 7.97
C PHE A 210 15.62 17.31 8.61
N VAL A 211 14.59 17.07 7.80
CA VAL A 211 13.29 16.56 8.25
C VAL A 211 13.06 15.16 7.70
N VAL A 212 12.88 14.20 8.61
CA VAL A 212 12.57 12.79 8.30
C VAL A 212 11.08 12.57 8.43
N LEU A 213 10.44 11.92 7.46
CA LEU A 213 9.01 11.65 7.44
C LEU A 213 8.71 10.17 7.64
N ASN A 214 7.79 9.85 8.56
CA ASN A 214 7.03 8.61 8.54
C ASN A 214 5.52 8.96 8.47
N ALA A 215 4.87 8.60 7.37
CA ALA A 215 3.45 8.84 7.12
C ALA A 215 2.64 7.54 7.01
N SER A 216 3.11 6.46 7.59
CA SER A 216 2.39 5.18 7.64
C SER A 216 1.27 5.22 8.70
N ARG A 217 0.29 4.31 8.59
CA ARG A 217 -0.62 4.07 9.73
C ARG A 217 0.20 3.53 10.91
N PRO A 218 -0.07 3.94 12.15
CA PRO A 218 0.73 3.53 13.31
C PRO A 218 0.30 2.17 13.89
N ASP A 219 -0.12 1.23 13.04
CA ASP A 219 -0.41 -0.14 13.46
C ASP A 219 0.87 -0.91 13.85
N GLY A 220 0.72 -1.98 14.63
CA GLY A 220 1.86 -2.72 15.20
C GLY A 220 2.84 -3.25 14.15
N ARG A 221 2.39 -3.55 12.93
CA ARG A 221 3.22 -4.00 11.82
C ARG A 221 4.16 -2.90 11.30
N LYS A 222 3.75 -1.65 11.37
CA LYS A 222 4.53 -0.51 10.85
C LYS A 222 5.70 -0.09 11.73
N ARG A 223 5.75 -0.59 12.98
CA ARG A 223 6.86 -0.38 13.90
C ARG A 223 7.32 1.08 13.98
N VAL A 224 6.36 1.98 14.16
CA VAL A 224 6.64 3.42 14.33
C VAL A 224 7.50 3.68 15.58
N ASP A 225 7.41 2.80 16.59
CA ASP A 225 8.30 2.76 17.76
C ASP A 225 9.79 2.71 17.35
N LEU A 226 10.16 1.83 16.38
CA LEU A 226 11.53 1.73 15.88
C LEU A 226 11.95 2.97 15.08
N THR A 227 11.01 3.63 14.39
CA THR A 227 11.28 4.94 13.77
C THR A 227 11.65 5.97 14.82
N ILE A 228 10.86 6.09 15.90
CA ILE A 228 11.07 7.06 16.97
C ILE A 228 12.39 6.80 17.70
N GLU A 229 12.62 5.56 18.15
CA GLU A 229 13.86 5.18 18.84
C GLU A 229 15.10 5.37 17.98
N GLY A 230 15.04 4.93 16.72
CA GLY A 230 16.15 5.05 15.77
C GLY A 230 16.46 6.51 15.45
N PHE A 231 15.41 7.32 15.24
CA PHE A 231 15.60 8.77 15.06
C PHE A 231 16.19 9.43 16.30
N ALA A 232 15.74 9.09 17.50
CA ALA A 232 16.29 9.66 18.73
C ALA A 232 17.78 9.36 18.87
N ARG A 233 18.22 8.13 18.58
CA ARG A 233 19.64 7.75 18.55
C ARG A 233 20.43 8.54 17.51
N PHE A 234 19.89 8.66 16.31
CA PHE A 234 20.49 9.44 15.22
C PHE A 234 20.62 10.92 15.56
N ALA A 235 19.58 11.53 16.13
CA ALA A 235 19.49 12.96 16.40
C ALA A 235 20.30 13.39 17.63
N ALA A 236 20.80 12.44 18.44
CA ALA A 236 21.61 12.74 19.61
C ALA A 236 22.85 13.57 19.26
N GLY A 237 23.02 14.72 19.92
CA GLY A 237 24.12 15.66 19.67
C GLY A 237 24.05 16.48 18.38
N LYS A 238 23.01 16.32 17.57
CA LYS A 238 22.80 17.13 16.35
C LYS A 238 22.04 18.42 16.64
N ALA A 239 22.12 19.37 15.70
CA ALA A 239 21.43 20.66 15.78
C ALA A 239 19.91 20.49 15.89
N ALA A 240 19.24 21.49 16.48
CA ALA A 240 17.81 21.45 16.76
C ALA A 240 16.93 21.46 15.49
N ASN A 241 17.48 21.81 14.32
CA ASN A 241 16.82 21.78 13.02
C ASN A 241 16.79 20.38 12.36
N VAL A 242 17.31 19.34 13.04
CA VAL A 242 17.11 17.92 12.68
C VAL A 242 15.84 17.44 13.36
N ARG A 243 14.79 17.15 12.58
CA ARG A 243 13.43 16.87 13.06
C ARG A 243 12.87 15.58 12.49
N LEU A 244 11.97 14.95 13.24
CA LEU A 244 11.12 13.86 12.78
C LEU A 244 9.69 14.40 12.58
N CYS A 245 9.13 14.14 11.43
CA CYS A 245 7.70 14.38 11.14
C CYS A 245 6.97 13.04 11.14
N LEU A 246 5.99 12.90 12.01
CA LEU A 246 5.06 11.77 12.07
C LEU A 246 3.69 12.25 11.62
N HIS A 247 3.20 11.71 10.51
CA HIS A 247 1.85 12.03 10.01
C HIS A 247 1.02 10.76 9.93
N HIS A 248 0.15 10.57 10.92
CA HIS A 248 -0.57 9.32 11.13
C HIS A 248 -2.08 9.53 11.25
N ALA A 249 -2.86 8.71 10.53
CA ALA A 249 -4.28 8.56 10.79
C ALA A 249 -4.48 7.59 11.96
N PHE A 250 -4.76 8.11 13.16
CA PHE A 250 -5.02 7.31 14.34
C PHE A 250 -6.43 6.72 14.29
N LEU A 251 -6.56 5.44 14.68
CA LEU A 251 -7.87 4.78 14.83
C LEU A 251 -8.58 5.17 16.16
N GLY A 252 -7.85 5.74 17.09
CA GLY A 252 -8.40 6.18 18.38
C GLY A 252 -7.35 6.75 19.34
N GLU A 253 -7.82 7.26 20.47
CA GLU A 253 -6.98 7.91 21.50
C GLU A 253 -5.94 6.99 22.14
N ARG A 254 -6.21 5.68 22.21
CA ARG A 254 -5.24 4.71 22.74
C ARG A 254 -3.98 4.67 21.88
N GLU A 255 -4.14 4.55 20.58
CA GLU A 255 -3.03 4.48 19.62
C GLU A 255 -2.26 5.82 19.60
N ALA A 256 -2.98 6.94 19.54
CA ALA A 256 -2.41 8.27 19.61
C ALA A 256 -1.64 8.50 20.92
N GLY A 257 -2.17 8.01 22.05
CA GLY A 257 -1.53 8.09 23.36
C GLY A 257 -0.23 7.28 23.44
N GLN A 258 -0.19 6.09 22.83
CA GLN A 258 1.03 5.28 22.75
C GLN A 258 2.14 6.01 21.99
N ILE A 259 1.83 6.59 20.84
CA ILE A 259 2.80 7.36 20.05
C ILE A 259 3.28 8.59 20.81
N ARG A 260 2.38 9.36 21.44
CA ARG A 260 2.77 10.51 22.27
C ARG A 260 3.70 10.11 23.43
N SER A 261 3.44 8.97 24.08
CA SER A 261 4.29 8.44 25.15
C SER A 261 5.70 8.09 24.66
N LEU A 262 5.81 7.43 23.49
CA LEU A 262 7.10 7.12 22.89
C LEU A 262 7.89 8.37 22.50
N ILE A 263 7.22 9.38 21.93
CA ILE A 263 7.84 10.68 21.62
C ILE A 263 8.38 11.31 22.90
N GLN A 264 7.57 11.39 23.96
CA GLN A 264 7.96 11.99 25.23
C GLN A 264 9.15 11.25 25.88
N GLN A 265 9.20 9.94 25.73
CA GLN A 265 10.29 9.12 26.27
C GLN A 265 11.61 9.29 25.54
N HIS A 266 11.60 9.43 24.20
CA HIS A 266 12.78 9.31 23.37
C HIS A 266 13.28 10.64 22.78
N CYS A 267 12.39 11.54 22.30
CA CYS A 267 12.77 12.77 21.60
C CYS A 267 11.68 13.86 21.62
N PRO A 268 11.26 14.35 22.83
CA PRO A 268 10.07 15.20 22.97
C PRO A 268 10.11 16.51 22.19
N GLU A 269 11.29 17.10 22.02
CA GLU A 269 11.44 18.42 21.41
C GLU A 269 11.79 18.36 19.91
N ARG A 270 11.81 17.15 19.29
CA ARG A 270 12.30 16.96 17.92
C ARG A 270 11.26 16.38 16.97
N VAL A 271 10.00 16.28 17.41
CA VAL A 271 8.95 15.61 16.63
C VAL A 271 7.81 16.57 16.32
N TYR A 272 7.48 16.65 15.04
CA TYR A 272 6.20 17.18 14.57
C TYR A 272 5.21 16.03 14.44
N LEU A 273 4.20 16.00 15.30
CA LEU A 273 3.14 15.01 15.25
C LEU A 273 1.90 15.61 14.57
N ASN A 274 1.52 15.06 13.41
CA ASN A 274 0.38 15.50 12.61
C ASN A 274 0.38 17.02 12.39
N PRO A 275 1.41 17.57 11.69
CA PRO A 275 1.50 19.02 11.47
C PRO A 275 0.37 19.57 10.60
N LEU A 276 -0.32 18.71 9.85
CA LEU A 276 -1.52 19.05 9.10
C LEU A 276 -2.76 18.76 9.94
N PRO A 277 -3.75 19.66 9.97
CA PRO A 277 -4.98 19.45 10.74
C PRO A 277 -5.82 18.31 10.14
N GLY A 278 -6.50 17.53 11.01
CA GLY A 278 -7.48 16.52 10.60
C GLY A 278 -6.99 15.08 10.45
N GLY A 279 -5.68 14.81 10.61
CA GLY A 279 -5.11 13.44 10.56
C GLY A 279 -5.12 12.80 9.16
N VAL A 280 -6.29 12.59 8.55
CA VAL A 280 -6.42 12.20 7.14
C VAL A 280 -6.68 13.46 6.32
N VAL A 281 -5.81 13.71 5.34
CA VAL A 281 -5.82 14.93 4.53
C VAL A 281 -5.92 14.60 3.03
N GLY A 282 -6.32 15.60 2.23
CA GLY A 282 -6.33 15.48 0.77
C GLY A 282 -4.93 15.44 0.17
N ASP A 283 -4.84 14.98 -1.08
CA ASP A 283 -3.57 14.76 -1.78
C ASP A 283 -2.73 16.02 -1.93
N ASP A 284 -3.34 17.21 -2.13
CA ASP A 284 -2.62 18.48 -2.23
C ASP A 284 -1.87 18.82 -0.93
N ALA A 285 -2.55 18.67 0.22
CA ALA A 285 -1.93 18.91 1.52
C ALA A 285 -0.85 17.86 1.83
N LEU A 286 -1.10 16.60 1.45
CA LEU A 286 -0.13 15.52 1.60
C LEU A 286 1.09 15.74 0.70
N ASN A 287 0.89 16.19 -0.56
CA ASN A 287 1.99 16.54 -1.45
C ASN A 287 2.84 17.69 -0.89
N LEU A 288 2.21 18.72 -0.30
CA LEU A 288 2.94 19.80 0.36
C LEU A 288 3.79 19.28 1.52
N LEU A 289 3.24 18.37 2.36
CA LEU A 289 3.98 17.71 3.44
C LEU A 289 5.15 16.88 2.91
N TYR A 290 4.95 16.10 1.85
CA TYR A 290 6.00 15.33 1.19
C TYR A 290 7.12 16.23 0.67
N ASN A 291 6.79 17.38 0.11
CA ASN A 291 7.79 18.35 -0.33
C ASN A 291 8.50 19.07 0.82
N ALA A 292 7.92 19.11 2.02
CA ALA A 292 8.54 19.69 3.21
C ALA A 292 9.50 18.74 3.95
N CYS A 293 9.60 17.46 3.56
CA CYS A 293 10.41 16.46 4.22
C CYS A 293 11.55 15.97 3.31
N ASP A 294 12.76 15.83 3.85
CA ASP A 294 13.97 15.53 3.08
C ASP A 294 14.13 14.02 2.78
N VAL A 295 13.69 13.19 3.71
CA VAL A 295 13.82 11.72 3.66
C VAL A 295 12.56 11.06 4.19
N GLY A 296 12.05 10.07 3.45
CA GLY A 296 11.00 9.17 3.93
C GLY A 296 11.59 7.95 4.63
N ILE A 297 10.97 7.51 5.71
CA ILE A 297 11.37 6.27 6.37
C ILE A 297 10.18 5.33 6.56
N ASN A 298 10.40 4.07 6.23
CA ASN A 298 9.51 2.95 6.48
C ASN A 298 10.24 1.94 7.37
N THR A 299 9.62 1.57 8.50
CA THR A 299 10.14 0.56 9.45
C THR A 299 9.25 -0.67 9.55
N SER A 300 8.35 -0.85 8.57
CA SER A 300 7.37 -1.93 8.56
C SER A 300 8.02 -3.31 8.60
N MET A 301 7.43 -4.22 9.37
CA MET A 301 7.85 -5.64 9.37
C MET A 301 7.51 -6.37 8.06
N GLY A 302 6.64 -5.81 7.24
CA GLY A 302 6.26 -6.33 5.94
C GLY A 302 5.40 -5.34 5.17
N GLU A 303 5.56 -5.34 3.86
CA GLU A 303 4.77 -4.55 2.92
C GLU A 303 4.45 -5.37 1.68
N GLY A 304 3.20 -5.27 1.23
CA GLY A 304 2.80 -5.77 -0.09
C GLY A 304 3.23 -4.83 -1.23
N TRP A 305 3.37 -3.52 -0.95
CA TRP A 305 3.81 -2.51 -1.91
C TRP A 305 4.55 -1.34 -1.27
N GLY A 306 3.90 -0.58 -0.36
CA GLY A 306 4.47 0.59 0.29
C GLY A 306 4.17 1.91 -0.43
N LEU A 307 2.89 2.23 -0.65
CA LEU A 307 2.43 3.43 -1.38
C LEU A 307 3.08 4.73 -0.89
N VAL A 308 3.17 4.94 0.42
CA VAL A 308 3.74 6.16 1.02
C VAL A 308 5.17 6.43 0.52
N SER A 309 6.01 5.38 0.44
CA SER A 309 7.38 5.54 -0.06
C SER A 309 7.41 5.93 -1.53
N PHE A 310 6.50 5.40 -2.35
CA PHE A 310 6.39 5.77 -3.77
C PHE A 310 5.85 7.19 -3.94
N GLU A 311 4.84 7.59 -3.19
CA GLU A 311 4.26 8.94 -3.22
C GLU A 311 5.29 10.01 -2.80
N HIS A 312 6.01 9.75 -1.70
CA HIS A 312 7.07 10.66 -1.24
C HIS A 312 8.27 10.65 -2.20
N GLY A 313 8.61 9.50 -2.78
CA GLY A 313 9.60 9.40 -3.86
C GLY A 313 9.19 10.19 -5.11
N ALA A 314 7.91 10.16 -5.48
CA ALA A 314 7.35 10.96 -6.57
C ALA A 314 7.43 12.48 -6.31
N ALA A 315 7.40 12.90 -5.04
CA ALA A 315 7.68 14.28 -4.61
C ALA A 315 9.20 14.59 -4.50
N GLY A 316 10.07 13.68 -4.96
CA GLY A 316 11.51 13.92 -5.08
C GLY A 316 12.29 13.71 -3.77
N ALA A 317 11.81 12.93 -2.81
CA ALA A 317 12.51 12.63 -1.57
C ALA A 317 13.21 11.27 -1.60
N ALA A 318 14.41 11.19 -1.01
CA ALA A 318 15.07 9.91 -0.77
C ALA A 318 14.28 9.07 0.22
N GLN A 319 14.34 7.73 0.04
CA GLN A 319 13.63 6.80 0.89
C GLN A 319 14.58 5.91 1.68
N ILE A 320 14.20 5.56 2.90
CA ILE A 320 14.80 4.52 3.73
C ILE A 320 13.73 3.46 3.94
N VAL A 321 14.01 2.21 3.55
CA VAL A 321 13.03 1.12 3.62
C VAL A 321 13.69 -0.18 4.10
N PRO A 322 12.93 -1.14 4.66
CA PRO A 322 13.49 -2.44 5.05
C PRO A 322 13.88 -3.27 3.82
N ASP A 323 14.99 -4.03 3.91
CA ASP A 323 15.43 -4.96 2.84
C ASP A 323 14.76 -6.32 2.99
N HIS A 324 13.45 -6.35 2.88
CA HIS A 324 12.67 -7.60 2.85
C HIS A 324 11.33 -7.39 2.13
N THR A 325 10.66 -8.52 1.79
CA THR A 325 9.37 -8.55 1.11
C THR A 325 9.33 -7.65 -0.13
N ALA A 326 8.22 -6.99 -0.42
CA ALA A 326 8.10 -6.05 -1.53
C ALA A 326 9.09 -4.88 -1.45
N CYS A 327 9.41 -4.39 -0.24
CA CYS A 327 10.37 -3.29 -0.11
C CYS A 327 11.75 -3.65 -0.64
N GLY A 328 12.28 -4.83 -0.30
CA GLY A 328 13.57 -5.30 -0.81
C GLY A 328 13.58 -5.45 -2.34
N GLU A 329 12.50 -5.95 -2.92
CA GLU A 329 12.37 -6.08 -4.38
C GLU A 329 12.29 -4.71 -5.07
N LEU A 330 11.36 -3.86 -4.63
CA LEU A 330 11.00 -2.63 -5.33
C LEU A 330 12.03 -1.52 -5.16
N TRP A 331 12.78 -1.53 -4.05
CA TRP A 331 13.63 -0.40 -3.67
C TRP A 331 15.13 -0.67 -3.77
N ARG A 332 15.57 -1.89 -4.11
CA ARG A 332 17.00 -2.18 -4.27
C ARG A 332 17.65 -1.30 -5.33
N GLY A 333 18.70 -0.58 -4.93
CA GLY A 333 19.38 0.43 -5.77
C GLY A 333 18.64 1.76 -5.89
N ARG A 334 17.49 1.95 -5.23
CA ARG A 334 16.64 3.15 -5.33
C ARG A 334 16.37 3.81 -3.98
N ALA A 335 16.72 3.15 -2.89
CA ALA A 335 16.58 3.62 -1.53
C ALA A 335 17.78 3.19 -0.68
N GLU A 336 17.92 3.79 0.50
CA GLU A 336 18.78 3.25 1.56
C GLU A 336 18.04 2.09 2.22
N LEU A 337 18.63 0.90 2.20
CA LEU A 337 17.99 -0.31 2.70
C LEU A 337 18.45 -0.63 4.13
N ILE A 338 17.51 -0.97 5.01
CA ILE A 338 17.79 -1.46 6.35
C ILE A 338 17.62 -2.97 6.36
N PRO A 339 18.70 -3.78 6.56
CA PRO A 339 18.54 -5.21 6.68
C PRO A 339 17.72 -5.56 7.92
N PRO A 340 16.89 -6.62 7.86
CA PRO A 340 16.15 -7.10 9.02
C PRO A 340 17.14 -7.59 10.09
N ALA A 341 16.90 -7.22 11.34
CA ALA A 341 17.67 -7.68 12.49
C ALA A 341 17.23 -9.08 12.94
N ARG A 342 15.97 -9.41 12.68
CA ARG A 342 15.41 -10.75 12.97
C ARG A 342 14.20 -11.04 12.10
N SER A 343 13.90 -12.32 11.90
CA SER A 343 12.59 -12.81 11.49
C SER A 343 11.62 -12.78 12.65
N TYR A 344 10.35 -12.47 12.37
CA TYR A 344 9.30 -12.41 13.35
C TYR A 344 7.99 -12.97 12.79
N ILE A 345 7.33 -13.80 13.57
CA ILE A 345 5.99 -14.29 13.27
C ILE A 345 5.06 -13.69 14.31
N PRO A 346 4.20 -12.72 13.94
CA PRO A 346 3.21 -12.18 14.85
C PRO A 346 2.25 -13.28 15.35
N GLU A 347 1.75 -13.12 16.55
CA GLU A 347 0.76 -14.03 17.11
C GLU A 347 -0.46 -14.12 16.17
N PHE A 348 -0.93 -15.33 15.91
CA PHE A 348 -2.01 -15.64 14.96
C PHE A 348 -1.74 -15.23 13.50
N SER A 349 -0.50 -14.88 13.14
CA SER A 349 -0.15 -14.58 11.75
C SER A 349 0.12 -15.84 10.95
N ILE A 350 -0.28 -15.82 9.69
CA ILE A 350 0.10 -16.81 8.67
C ILE A 350 1.37 -16.41 7.92
N LEU A 351 1.97 -15.27 8.30
CA LEU A 351 3.11 -14.66 7.62
C LEU A 351 4.31 -14.52 8.56
N GLU A 352 5.47 -14.95 8.08
CA GLU A 352 6.77 -14.58 8.64
C GLU A 352 7.21 -13.23 8.05
N MET A 353 7.58 -12.31 8.91
CA MET A 353 7.97 -10.93 8.60
C MET A 353 9.40 -10.63 9.05
N GLY A 354 10.00 -9.55 8.56
CA GLY A 354 11.33 -9.09 8.96
C GLY A 354 11.22 -7.85 9.84
N GLU A 355 11.91 -7.83 10.98
CA GLU A 355 11.95 -6.68 11.87
C GLU A 355 13.32 -5.99 11.77
N VAL A 356 13.32 -4.69 11.48
CA VAL A 356 14.53 -3.86 11.52
C VAL A 356 14.88 -3.48 12.97
N SER A 357 16.08 -2.95 13.22
CA SER A 357 16.44 -2.46 14.54
C SER A 357 16.51 -0.94 14.59
N ALA A 358 16.30 -0.34 15.77
CA ALA A 358 16.50 1.08 15.99
C ALA A 358 17.95 1.53 15.68
N ALA A 359 18.94 0.66 15.89
CA ALA A 359 20.33 0.90 15.50
C ALA A 359 20.49 0.97 13.97
N GLY A 360 19.85 0.03 13.23
CA GLY A 360 19.82 0.05 11.77
C GLY A 360 19.15 1.30 11.21
N VAL A 361 18.03 1.73 11.81
CA VAL A 361 17.36 2.98 11.49
C VAL A 361 18.31 4.18 11.69
N ALA A 362 18.96 4.28 12.86
CA ALA A 362 19.90 5.36 13.14
C ALA A 362 21.06 5.39 12.15
N GLN A 363 21.60 4.23 11.79
CA GLN A 363 22.72 4.13 10.82
C GLN A 363 22.27 4.55 9.42
N ALA A 364 21.10 4.14 8.95
CA ALA A 364 20.58 4.54 7.64
C ALA A 364 20.33 6.04 7.55
N LEU A 365 19.78 6.64 8.62
CA LEU A 365 19.62 8.10 8.73
C LEU A 365 20.97 8.83 8.70
N GLU A 366 21.98 8.31 9.44
CA GLU A 366 23.32 8.89 9.48
C GLU A 366 23.98 8.83 8.11
N ASN A 367 23.85 7.73 7.36
CA ASN A 367 24.39 7.58 6.01
C ASN A 367 23.88 8.67 5.07
N LEU A 368 22.57 8.94 5.09
CA LEU A 368 21.96 9.95 4.22
C LEU A 368 22.19 11.39 4.72
N TYR A 369 22.30 11.59 6.03
CA TYR A 369 22.58 12.90 6.62
C TYR A 369 24.00 13.36 6.28
N ARG A 370 25.00 12.49 6.44
CA ARG A 370 26.41 12.81 6.18
C ARG A 370 26.79 12.82 4.71
N ASN A 371 25.97 12.21 3.85
CA ASN A 371 26.25 12.15 2.42
C ASN A 371 25.11 12.77 1.59
N PRO A 372 25.05 14.09 1.47
CA PRO A 372 24.05 14.79 0.68
C PRO A 372 24.01 14.35 -0.80
N GLN A 373 25.16 14.00 -1.38
CA GLN A 373 25.22 13.52 -2.76
C GLN A 373 24.49 12.18 -2.92
N ARG A 374 24.78 11.20 -2.04
CA ARG A 374 24.07 9.91 -2.05
C ARG A 374 22.57 10.11 -1.82
N ARG A 375 22.20 10.98 -0.88
CA ARG A 375 20.78 11.31 -0.65
C ARG A 375 20.12 11.84 -1.92
N GLN A 376 20.78 12.75 -2.65
CA GLN A 376 20.29 13.29 -3.90
C GLN A 376 20.19 12.21 -5.01
N GLU A 377 21.17 11.34 -5.12
CA GLU A 377 21.16 10.21 -6.07
C GLU A 377 19.98 9.29 -5.82
N LEU A 378 19.74 8.90 -4.57
CA LEU A 378 18.61 8.06 -4.18
C LEU A 378 17.26 8.78 -4.36
N ALA A 379 17.19 10.08 -4.10
CA ALA A 379 16.00 10.90 -4.37
C ALA A 379 15.64 10.90 -5.86
N LYS A 380 16.62 11.06 -6.74
CA LYS A 380 16.45 10.98 -8.20
C LYS A 380 16.03 9.57 -8.64
N ALA A 381 16.63 8.53 -8.06
CA ALA A 381 16.29 7.15 -8.37
C ALA A 381 14.86 6.80 -7.91
N ALA A 382 14.44 7.24 -6.72
CA ALA A 382 13.08 7.11 -6.21
C ALA A 382 12.06 7.82 -7.10
N PHE A 383 12.36 9.06 -7.49
CA PHE A 383 11.54 9.86 -8.39
C PHE A 383 11.37 9.19 -9.77
N ALA A 384 12.46 8.72 -10.36
CA ALA A 384 12.43 8.00 -11.63
C ALA A 384 11.64 6.68 -11.53
N SER A 385 11.79 5.97 -10.41
CA SER A 385 11.04 4.74 -10.15
C SER A 385 9.54 4.99 -10.04
N ALA A 386 9.12 6.02 -9.30
CA ALA A 386 7.71 6.37 -9.15
C ALA A 386 7.06 6.76 -10.50
N ARG A 387 7.83 7.27 -11.44
CA ARG A 387 7.41 7.64 -12.80
C ARG A 387 7.65 6.56 -13.85
N ASN A 388 8.03 5.35 -13.44
CA ASN A 388 8.11 4.24 -14.39
C ASN A 388 6.74 4.02 -15.05
N PRO A 389 6.65 3.97 -16.38
CA PRO A 389 5.39 3.73 -17.08
C PRO A 389 4.63 2.49 -16.60
N ALA A 390 5.34 1.45 -16.15
CA ALA A 390 4.72 0.25 -15.57
C ALA A 390 3.92 0.53 -14.29
N TYR A 391 4.20 1.64 -13.60
CA TYR A 391 3.50 2.08 -12.38
C TYR A 391 2.48 3.20 -12.65
N SER A 392 2.16 3.46 -13.91
CA SER A 392 1.03 4.32 -14.25
C SER A 392 -0.28 3.59 -14.00
N TRP A 393 -1.20 4.23 -13.27
CA TRP A 393 -2.54 3.67 -13.06
C TRP A 393 -3.30 3.40 -14.37
N ASP A 394 -3.04 4.15 -15.42
CA ASP A 394 -3.65 3.91 -16.74
C ASP A 394 -3.11 2.62 -17.39
N VAL A 395 -1.82 2.32 -17.20
CA VAL A 395 -1.24 1.05 -17.68
C VAL A 395 -1.79 -0.11 -16.86
N ILE A 396 -1.86 0.04 -15.55
CA ILE A 396 -2.38 -0.98 -14.62
C ILE A 396 -3.86 -1.24 -14.88
N ALA A 397 -4.66 -0.20 -15.07
CA ALA A 397 -6.08 -0.36 -15.41
C ALA A 397 -6.26 -1.12 -16.73
N ARG A 398 -5.42 -0.86 -17.75
CA ARG A 398 -5.45 -1.65 -19.00
C ARG A 398 -5.11 -3.12 -18.77
N GLN A 399 -4.15 -3.43 -17.90
CA GLN A 399 -3.85 -4.84 -17.55
C GLN A 399 -5.04 -5.53 -16.89
N PHE A 400 -5.77 -4.83 -16.00
CA PHE A 400 -7.01 -5.35 -15.43
C PHE A 400 -8.16 -5.44 -16.44
N ASP A 401 -8.26 -4.48 -17.37
CA ASP A 401 -9.21 -4.54 -18.47
C ASP A 401 -9.02 -5.82 -19.30
N ASP A 402 -7.79 -6.06 -19.74
CA ASP A 402 -7.43 -7.26 -20.50
C ASP A 402 -7.70 -8.54 -19.70
N LEU A 403 -7.37 -8.55 -18.40
CA LEU A 403 -7.65 -9.68 -17.51
C LEU A 403 -9.14 -9.94 -17.39
N PHE A 404 -9.95 -8.92 -17.14
CA PHE A 404 -11.40 -9.07 -16.97
C PHE A 404 -12.08 -9.59 -18.24
N ILE A 405 -11.65 -9.10 -19.39
CA ILE A 405 -12.16 -9.56 -20.70
C ILE A 405 -11.77 -11.00 -20.96
N ARG A 406 -10.51 -11.40 -20.71
CA ARG A 406 -10.06 -12.79 -20.89
C ARG A 406 -10.85 -13.74 -20.00
N LEU A 407 -11.04 -13.40 -18.72
CA LEU A 407 -11.79 -14.22 -17.78
C LEU A 407 -13.26 -14.35 -18.19
N ALA A 408 -13.91 -13.24 -18.54
CA ALA A 408 -15.33 -13.26 -18.93
C ALA A 408 -15.57 -14.02 -20.26
N ALA A 409 -14.58 -14.07 -21.16
CA ALA A 409 -14.67 -14.81 -22.42
C ALA A 409 -14.44 -16.33 -22.27
N THR A 410 -13.86 -16.77 -21.14
CA THR A 410 -13.60 -18.20 -20.88
C THR A 410 -14.84 -18.85 -20.31
N PRO A 411 -15.34 -19.98 -20.90
CA PRO A 411 -16.50 -20.68 -20.35
C PRO A 411 -16.32 -21.07 -18.87
N PRO A 412 -17.38 -21.11 -18.07
CA PRO A 412 -17.33 -21.66 -16.72
C PRO A 412 -16.73 -23.07 -16.72
N GLY A 413 -15.81 -23.37 -15.77
CA GLY A 413 -15.10 -24.65 -15.68
C GLY A 413 -13.94 -24.84 -16.65
N GLY A 414 -13.73 -23.94 -17.62
CA GLY A 414 -12.54 -23.91 -18.48
C GLY A 414 -11.40 -23.13 -17.79
N GLN A 415 -10.15 -23.65 -17.85
CA GLN A 415 -8.98 -22.84 -17.52
C GLN A 415 -8.72 -21.82 -18.64
N PRO A 416 -8.40 -20.56 -18.33
CA PRO A 416 -8.03 -19.55 -19.33
C PRO A 416 -6.62 -19.75 -19.85
#